data_87c268aa5ad672e349f8a1893b6e9d45
#
_entry.id   87c268aa5ad672e349f8a1893b6e9d45
#
_cell.length_a   1.000
_cell.length_b   1.000
_cell.length_c   1.000
_cell.angle_alpha   90.00
_cell.angle_beta   90.00
_cell.angle_gamma   90.00
#
_symmetry.space_group_name_H-M   'P 1'
#
loop_
_entity.id
_entity.type
_entity.pdbx_description
1 polymer ?
#
loop_
_entity_poly.entity_id
_entity_poly.type
_entity_poly.pdbx_seq_one_letter_code
_entity_poly.pdbx_strand_id
1 'polypeptide(L)'
;MDVKELKNYIYDNGYVEQILESIGCHHIKYHTSSSYWTCANPDGDNQSAIVTYNSEALICINYTRQMVKYNRATDIVDLVCYTQNLSFPEGMKFLCEQIGVSYYHDFEEDIPESFKILKMIEEMNQNNIEEKEKPLIPISEHILSYYKPFVNALFYEDNIDYQTQKEFEVGYDGDSNRYTIPIRSELGDLVGVKGRHFDRNVPKGECKYIYIEPCAKSKILYGLYKTIPYIKRTGKVYVAESEKAVMQLWSYGYRNAVSTGGKELSQYQIQLIVRLGVEIILALDKDVEKTEIEELSSRFPDGISIYYIYDEDGILDEKESPTDNPDKWEHLVKNNIYKIR
;
A
#
# COMPACT_ATOMS: atom_id res chain seq x y z
N MET A 1 -8.82 22.76 4.72
CA MET A 1 -7.91 21.60 4.99
C MET A 1 -7.09 21.91 6.23
N ASP A 2 -7.29 21.17 7.30
CA ASP A 2 -6.41 21.22 8.48
C ASP A 2 -5.22 20.26 8.28
N VAL A 3 -4.02 20.73 8.67
CA VAL A 3 -2.77 19.95 8.58
C VAL A 3 -2.84 18.68 9.43
N LYS A 4 -3.48 18.77 10.59
CA LYS A 4 -3.62 17.63 11.50
C LYS A 4 -4.52 16.55 10.90
N GLU A 5 -5.64 16.95 10.29
CA GLU A 5 -6.57 16.04 9.61
C GLU A 5 -5.90 15.35 8.42
N LEU A 6 -5.15 16.09 7.61
CA LEU A 6 -4.41 15.50 6.50
C LEU A 6 -3.37 14.48 6.99
N LYS A 7 -2.60 14.80 8.05
CA LYS A 7 -1.62 13.86 8.63
C LYS A 7 -2.28 12.63 9.22
N ASN A 8 -3.38 12.79 9.92
CA ASN A 8 -4.16 11.66 10.44
C ASN A 8 -4.66 10.78 9.29
N TYR A 9 -5.18 11.38 8.22
CA TYR A 9 -5.64 10.65 7.05
C TYR A 9 -4.51 9.85 6.37
N ILE A 10 -3.32 10.46 6.24
CA ILE A 10 -2.12 9.80 5.70
C ILE A 10 -1.72 8.61 6.59
N TYR A 11 -1.70 8.81 7.90
CA TYR A 11 -1.33 7.78 8.87
C TYR A 11 -2.36 6.63 8.89
N ASP A 12 -3.65 6.95 9.08
CA ASP A 12 -4.75 5.97 9.18
C ASP A 12 -4.88 5.09 7.94
N ASN A 13 -4.49 5.61 6.78
CA ASN A 13 -4.60 4.89 5.51
C ASN A 13 -3.27 4.35 4.96
N GLY A 14 -2.15 4.55 5.69
CA GLY A 14 -0.85 3.97 5.36
C GLY A 14 -0.19 4.58 4.10
N TYR A 15 -0.36 5.86 3.83
CA TYR A 15 0.19 6.52 2.64
C TYR A 15 1.67 6.95 2.75
N VAL A 16 2.32 6.72 3.89
CA VAL A 16 3.70 7.22 4.14
C VAL A 16 4.68 6.75 3.08
N GLU A 17 4.68 5.45 2.75
CA GLU A 17 5.57 4.87 1.74
C GLU A 17 5.39 5.54 0.38
N GLN A 18 4.14 5.64 -0.09
CA GLN A 18 3.80 6.28 -1.35
C GLN A 18 4.27 7.74 -1.41
N ILE A 19 4.14 8.48 -0.31
CA ILE A 19 4.61 9.87 -0.23
C ILE A 19 6.13 9.92 -0.32
N LEU A 20 6.85 9.04 0.40
CA LEU A 20 8.31 8.99 0.34
C LEU A 20 8.79 8.65 -1.08
N GLU A 21 8.15 7.71 -1.77
CA GLU A 21 8.44 7.41 -3.18
C GLU A 21 8.18 8.61 -4.09
N SER A 22 7.06 9.31 -3.87
CA SER A 22 6.62 10.43 -4.72
C SER A 22 7.58 11.62 -4.69
N ILE A 23 8.27 11.82 -3.58
CA ILE A 23 9.28 12.88 -3.45
C ILE A 23 10.68 12.44 -3.91
N GLY A 24 10.80 11.22 -4.46
CA GLY A 24 12.04 10.67 -5.02
C GLY A 24 12.97 10.03 -3.99
N CYS A 25 12.52 9.79 -2.77
CA CYS A 25 13.27 9.00 -1.81
C CYS A 25 13.43 7.57 -2.33
N HIS A 26 14.55 6.94 -2.00
CA HIS A 26 14.87 5.58 -2.41
C HIS A 26 15.46 4.78 -1.25
N HIS A 27 15.60 3.46 -1.41
CA HIS A 27 15.94 2.54 -0.32
C HIS A 27 14.97 2.68 0.87
N ILE A 28 13.67 2.79 0.56
CA ILE A 28 12.63 2.94 1.56
C ILE A 28 12.45 1.61 2.28
N LYS A 29 12.58 1.64 3.60
CA LYS A 29 12.50 0.47 4.46
C LYS A 29 11.62 0.76 5.67
N TYR A 30 10.66 -0.15 5.97
CA TYR A 30 9.84 -0.08 7.18
C TYR A 30 10.42 -0.95 8.29
N HIS A 31 10.54 -0.42 9.50
CA HIS A 31 11.02 -1.11 10.69
C HIS A 31 9.85 -1.44 11.62
N THR A 32 9.36 -2.66 11.54
CA THR A 32 8.14 -3.12 12.21
C THR A 32 8.22 -3.01 13.74
N SER A 33 9.37 -3.37 14.35
CA SER A 33 9.55 -3.36 15.79
C SER A 33 9.45 -1.97 16.43
N SER A 34 9.79 -0.94 15.68
CA SER A 34 9.88 0.44 16.18
C SER A 34 8.96 1.41 15.43
N SER A 35 8.13 0.91 14.52
CA SER A 35 7.11 1.65 13.76
C SER A 35 7.64 2.93 13.12
N TYR A 36 8.70 2.83 12.30
CA TYR A 36 9.22 3.94 11.53
C TYR A 36 9.75 3.50 10.16
N TRP A 37 9.84 4.46 9.26
CA TRP A 37 10.43 4.31 7.94
C TRP A 37 11.84 4.89 7.91
N THR A 38 12.75 4.28 7.15
CA THR A 38 14.04 4.88 6.77
C THR A 38 14.12 4.96 5.26
N CYS A 39 14.80 6.01 4.76
CA CYS A 39 15.08 6.13 3.33
C CYS A 39 16.29 7.03 3.07
N ALA A 40 16.79 6.97 1.84
CA ALA A 40 17.79 7.89 1.34
C ALA A 40 17.13 9.17 0.80
N ASN A 41 17.87 10.29 0.80
CA ASN A 41 17.47 11.49 0.09
C ASN A 41 17.43 11.25 -1.43
N PRO A 42 16.62 12.00 -2.21
CA PRO A 42 16.51 11.83 -3.66
C PRO A 42 17.85 11.92 -4.42
N ASP A 43 18.84 12.61 -3.86
CA ASP A 43 20.15 12.87 -4.42
C ASP A 43 21.30 12.38 -3.52
N GLY A 44 21.07 11.40 -2.65
CA GLY A 44 22.05 10.86 -1.70
C GLY A 44 21.94 9.36 -1.52
N ASP A 45 23.04 8.70 -1.15
CA ASP A 45 23.14 7.22 -1.05
C ASP A 45 22.96 6.68 0.38
N ASN A 46 22.82 7.56 1.38
CA ASN A 46 22.67 7.12 2.77
C ASN A 46 21.25 6.63 3.02
N GLN A 47 21.07 5.33 3.12
CA GLN A 47 19.79 4.63 3.28
C GLN A 47 19.04 4.96 4.58
N SER A 48 19.72 5.55 5.56
CA SER A 48 19.13 5.98 6.84
C SER A 48 19.20 7.50 7.03
N ALA A 49 19.30 8.26 5.93
CA ALA A 49 19.38 9.73 5.99
C ALA A 49 18.09 10.34 6.53
N ILE A 50 16.95 9.78 6.21
CA ILE A 50 15.63 10.24 6.62
C ILE A 50 14.97 9.13 7.47
N VAL A 51 14.41 9.55 8.60
CA VAL A 51 13.58 8.70 9.46
C VAL A 51 12.21 9.34 9.57
N THR A 52 11.15 8.61 9.21
CA THR A 52 9.76 9.03 9.33
C THR A 52 9.05 8.10 10.31
N TYR A 53 8.59 8.63 11.44
CA TYR A 53 7.86 7.86 12.44
C TYR A 53 6.42 7.62 11.97
N ASN A 54 5.99 6.37 12.01
CA ASN A 54 4.63 5.96 11.66
C ASN A 54 3.71 6.23 12.85
N SER A 55 3.26 7.47 12.98
CA SER A 55 2.38 7.97 14.05
C SER A 55 1.52 9.12 13.51
N GLU A 56 0.46 9.49 14.22
CA GLU A 56 -0.43 10.62 13.83
C GLU A 56 0.34 11.93 13.57
N ALA A 57 1.47 12.15 14.25
CA ALA A 57 2.28 13.36 14.07
C ALA A 57 3.12 13.32 12.79
N LEU A 58 3.39 12.12 12.24
CA LEU A 58 4.27 11.87 11.08
C LEU A 58 5.59 12.64 11.16
N ILE A 59 6.25 12.57 12.31
CA ILE A 59 7.52 13.25 12.55
C ILE A 59 8.57 12.70 11.59
N CYS A 60 9.25 13.60 10.87
CA CYS A 60 10.32 13.26 9.94
C CYS A 60 11.61 13.94 10.39
N ILE A 61 12.70 13.18 10.47
CA ILE A 61 14.04 13.68 10.79
C ILE A 61 14.96 13.39 9.62
N ASN A 62 15.59 14.42 9.07
CA ASN A 62 16.66 14.25 8.10
C ASN A 62 17.99 14.48 8.81
N TYR A 63 18.75 13.41 9.04
CA TYR A 63 20.03 13.46 9.76
C TYR A 63 21.18 14.07 8.95
N THR A 64 21.03 14.17 7.66
CA THR A 64 22.06 14.67 6.75
C THR A 64 21.82 16.09 6.27
N ARG A 65 20.61 16.63 6.48
CA ARG A 65 20.21 17.95 5.96
C ARG A 65 19.28 18.67 6.91
N GLN A 66 19.44 19.99 6.96
CA GLN A 66 18.54 20.87 7.71
C GLN A 66 17.34 21.25 6.87
N MET A 67 16.16 20.69 7.15
CA MET A 67 14.91 20.92 6.40
C MET A 67 14.27 22.28 6.72
N VAL A 68 14.47 22.81 7.93
CA VAL A 68 13.89 24.08 8.38
C VAL A 68 14.96 24.98 9.02
N LYS A 69 14.76 26.30 8.94
CA LYS A 69 15.72 27.29 9.47
C LYS A 69 15.76 27.37 11.01
N TYR A 70 14.67 26.96 11.66
CA TYR A 70 14.53 27.04 13.12
C TYR A 70 14.56 25.63 13.74
N ASN A 71 15.10 25.53 14.94
CA ASN A 71 15.18 24.26 15.67
C ASN A 71 13.80 23.89 16.23
N ARG A 72 12.99 23.21 15.42
CA ARG A 72 11.69 22.63 15.79
C ARG A 72 11.57 21.21 15.24
N ALA A 73 10.66 20.44 15.79
CA ALA A 73 10.30 19.17 15.21
C ALA A 73 9.77 19.38 13.77
N THR A 74 10.22 18.54 12.86
CA THR A 74 9.80 18.51 11.44
C THR A 74 8.90 17.32 11.19
N ASP A 75 8.02 17.44 10.22
CA ASP A 75 7.06 16.40 9.85
C ASP A 75 7.09 16.11 8.34
N ILE A 76 6.18 15.24 7.89
CA ILE A 76 6.12 14.83 6.48
C ILE A 76 5.85 16.01 5.54
N VAL A 77 5.13 17.04 5.97
CA VAL A 77 4.89 18.25 5.18
C VAL A 77 6.19 19.02 4.97
N ASP A 78 6.98 19.18 6.05
CA ASP A 78 8.30 19.83 5.97
C ASP A 78 9.25 19.05 5.03
N LEU A 79 9.21 17.73 5.10
CA LEU A 79 10.02 16.87 4.22
C LEU A 79 9.64 17.08 2.75
N VAL A 80 8.35 17.06 2.43
CA VAL A 80 7.85 17.31 1.07
C VAL A 80 8.23 18.71 0.59
N CYS A 81 7.99 19.75 1.39
CA CYS A 81 8.35 21.13 1.04
C CYS A 81 9.85 21.26 0.76
N TYR A 82 10.68 20.62 1.57
CA TYR A 82 12.12 20.65 1.43
C TYR A 82 12.59 19.93 0.16
N THR A 83 12.15 18.68 -0.05
CA THR A 83 12.63 17.85 -1.16
C THR A 83 12.16 18.33 -2.52
N GLN A 84 10.96 18.87 -2.61
CA GLN A 84 10.35 19.37 -3.84
C GLN A 84 10.56 20.88 -4.04
N ASN A 85 11.23 21.55 -3.09
CA ASN A 85 11.43 23.01 -3.09
C ASN A 85 10.10 23.78 -3.23
N LEU A 86 9.10 23.38 -2.46
CA LEU A 86 7.75 23.93 -2.46
C LEU A 86 7.53 24.84 -1.24
N SER A 87 6.64 25.81 -1.39
CA SER A 87 6.06 26.53 -0.25
C SER A 87 5.12 25.61 0.53
N PHE A 88 4.80 25.97 1.78
CA PHE A 88 3.90 25.15 2.61
C PHE A 88 2.53 24.88 1.95
N PRO A 89 1.82 25.87 1.35
CA PRO A 89 0.56 25.61 0.65
C PRO A 89 0.72 24.68 -0.57
N GLU A 90 1.83 24.80 -1.30
CA GLU A 90 2.11 23.93 -2.45
C GLU A 90 2.45 22.50 -2.00
N GLY A 91 3.20 22.34 -0.89
CA GLY A 91 3.47 21.05 -0.29
C GLY A 91 2.20 20.34 0.20
N MET A 92 1.26 21.09 0.78
CA MET A 92 -0.04 20.57 1.16
C MET A 92 -0.87 20.09 -0.05
N LYS A 93 -0.86 20.87 -1.14
CA LYS A 93 -1.51 20.47 -2.40
C LYS A 93 -0.89 19.22 -2.99
N PHE A 94 0.44 19.18 -3.03
CA PHE A 94 1.20 18.03 -3.50
C PHE A 94 0.80 16.76 -2.72
N LEU A 95 0.78 16.84 -1.39
CA LEU A 95 0.35 15.70 -0.55
C LEU A 95 -1.07 15.24 -0.89
N CYS A 96 -2.00 16.18 -1.03
CA CYS A 96 -3.39 15.88 -1.40
C CYS A 96 -3.47 15.19 -2.76
N GLU A 97 -2.72 15.67 -3.76
CA GLU A 97 -2.66 15.06 -5.09
C GLU A 97 -2.12 13.63 -5.06
N GLN A 98 -1.08 13.38 -4.23
CA GLN A 98 -0.50 12.03 -4.13
C GLN A 98 -1.45 11.00 -3.52
N ILE A 99 -2.35 11.43 -2.65
CA ILE A 99 -3.33 10.55 -1.98
C ILE A 99 -4.73 10.61 -2.59
N GLY A 100 -4.91 11.35 -3.70
CA GLY A 100 -6.18 11.45 -4.43
C GLY A 100 -7.26 12.28 -3.74
N VAL A 101 -6.87 13.21 -2.84
CA VAL A 101 -7.80 14.06 -2.08
C VAL A 101 -7.73 15.50 -2.60
N SER A 102 -8.88 16.17 -2.74
CA SER A 102 -8.89 17.59 -3.09
C SER A 102 -8.25 18.44 -1.99
N TYR A 103 -7.44 19.45 -2.34
CA TYR A 103 -6.90 20.42 -1.38
C TYR A 103 -8.00 21.17 -0.60
N TYR A 104 -9.19 21.29 -1.19
CA TYR A 104 -10.37 21.91 -0.56
C TYR A 104 -11.28 20.88 0.11
N HIS A 105 -10.85 19.63 0.19
CA HIS A 105 -11.61 18.57 0.83
C HIS A 105 -11.78 18.87 2.31
N ASP A 106 -13.01 18.69 2.80
CA ASP A 106 -13.34 18.73 4.20
C ASP A 106 -13.62 17.30 4.67
N PHE A 107 -12.70 16.75 5.44
CA PHE A 107 -12.84 15.39 5.96
C PHE A 107 -14.04 15.21 6.89
N GLU A 108 -14.62 16.30 7.40
CA GLU A 108 -15.84 16.25 8.23
C GLU A 108 -17.13 16.23 7.40
N GLU A 109 -17.14 16.82 6.18
CA GLU A 109 -18.36 16.89 5.35
C GLU A 109 -18.74 15.55 4.71
N ASP A 110 -17.81 14.63 4.48
CA ASP A 110 -18.08 13.31 3.90
C ASP A 110 -18.72 12.32 4.90
N ILE A 111 -18.93 12.73 6.14
CA ILE A 111 -19.62 11.92 7.14
C ILE A 111 -21.13 12.22 7.05
N PRO A 112 -21.98 11.26 6.62
CA PRO A 112 -23.43 11.42 6.63
C PRO A 112 -23.94 11.92 8.01
N GLU A 113 -24.96 12.78 8.04
CA GLU A 113 -25.48 13.37 9.31
C GLU A 113 -25.81 12.33 10.38
N SER A 114 -26.29 11.15 9.97
CA SER A 114 -26.49 10.00 10.86
C SER A 114 -25.22 9.51 11.55
N PHE A 115 -24.06 9.71 10.94
CA PHE A 115 -22.75 9.36 11.53
C PHE A 115 -22.20 10.49 12.42
N LYS A 116 -22.55 11.76 12.17
CA LYS A 116 -22.18 12.88 13.07
C LYS A 116 -22.81 12.67 14.45
N ILE A 117 -24.04 12.18 14.49
CA ILE A 117 -24.75 11.85 15.76
C ILE A 117 -24.06 10.67 16.46
N LEU A 118 -23.66 9.64 15.71
CA LEU A 118 -22.90 8.50 16.27
C LEU A 118 -21.54 8.93 16.82
N LYS A 119 -20.80 9.78 16.09
CA LYS A 119 -19.53 10.35 16.56
C LYS A 119 -19.69 11.16 17.84
N MET A 120 -20.77 11.96 17.93
CA MET A 120 -21.12 12.73 19.13
C MET A 120 -21.47 11.83 20.33
N ILE A 121 -22.15 10.70 20.10
CA ILE A 121 -22.44 9.69 21.13
C ILE A 121 -21.16 8.94 21.54
N GLU A 122 -20.26 8.68 20.60
CA GLU A 122 -18.96 8.04 20.85
C GLU A 122 -18.02 8.93 21.66
N GLU A 123 -17.96 10.23 21.37
CA GLU A 123 -17.23 11.23 22.15
C GLU A 123 -17.75 11.35 23.59
N MET A 124 -19.05 11.17 23.81
CA MET A 124 -19.64 11.13 25.13
C MET A 124 -19.35 9.83 25.92
N ASN A 125 -18.98 8.75 25.23
CA ASN A 125 -18.65 7.44 25.83
C ASN A 125 -17.14 7.15 25.97
N GLN A 126 -16.27 8.13 25.76
CA GLN A 126 -14.80 7.98 25.66
C GLN A 126 -14.06 7.65 26.98
N ASN A 127 -14.67 6.96 27.92
CA ASN A 127 -13.94 6.40 29.06
C ASN A 127 -13.60 4.90 28.93
N ASN A 128 -13.83 4.27 27.78
CA ASN A 128 -13.38 2.91 27.48
C ASN A 128 -12.93 2.85 26.02
N ILE A 129 -11.63 3.03 25.82
CA ILE A 129 -10.98 3.06 24.50
C ILE A 129 -10.66 1.63 24.08
N GLU A 130 -11.53 1.03 23.29
CA GLU A 130 -11.14 0.18 22.18
C GLU A 130 -11.19 1.09 20.94
N GLU A 131 -10.08 1.22 20.20
CA GLU A 131 -10.03 1.92 18.91
C GLU A 131 -11.08 1.33 17.96
N LYS A 132 -12.23 2.03 17.84
CA LYS A 132 -13.24 1.63 16.86
C LYS A 132 -12.77 2.04 15.49
N GLU A 133 -12.37 1.05 14.72
CA GLU A 133 -11.92 1.21 13.33
C GLU A 133 -13.02 1.87 12.49
N LYS A 134 -12.67 2.98 11.81
CA LYS A 134 -13.58 3.62 10.84
C LYS A 134 -13.95 2.60 9.76
N PRO A 135 -15.23 2.43 9.40
CA PRO A 135 -15.64 1.49 8.37
C PRO A 135 -15.06 1.87 7.00
N LEU A 136 -14.79 0.88 6.16
CA LEU A 136 -14.56 1.10 4.73
C LEU A 136 -15.83 1.68 4.11
N ILE A 137 -15.71 2.81 3.42
CA ILE A 137 -16.83 3.47 2.75
C ILE A 137 -16.78 3.10 1.27
N PRO A 138 -17.77 2.34 0.75
CA PRO A 138 -17.87 2.07 -0.67
C PRO A 138 -18.08 3.35 -1.47
N ILE A 139 -17.39 3.44 -2.61
CA ILE A 139 -17.62 4.50 -3.60
C ILE A 139 -18.51 3.98 -4.73
N SER A 140 -19.12 4.90 -5.48
CA SER A 140 -20.06 4.50 -6.54
C SER A 140 -19.39 3.72 -7.67
N GLU A 141 -19.94 2.58 -8.06
CA GLU A 141 -19.50 1.81 -9.24
C GLU A 141 -19.54 2.66 -10.54
N HIS A 142 -20.36 3.71 -10.55
CA HIS A 142 -20.45 4.63 -11.70
C HIS A 142 -19.12 5.32 -11.99
N ILE A 143 -18.24 5.46 -10.99
CA ILE A 143 -16.90 6.01 -11.17
C ILE A 143 -16.11 5.23 -12.22
N LEU A 144 -16.24 3.91 -12.28
CA LEU A 144 -15.57 3.10 -13.29
C LEU A 144 -16.01 3.40 -14.73
N SER A 145 -17.18 4.02 -14.92
CA SER A 145 -17.64 4.43 -16.27
C SER A 145 -16.86 5.61 -16.86
N TYR A 146 -16.14 6.37 -16.04
CA TYR A 146 -15.23 7.43 -16.49
C TYR A 146 -13.96 6.87 -17.10
N TYR A 147 -13.57 5.65 -16.71
CA TYR A 147 -12.38 4.99 -17.21
C TYR A 147 -12.72 4.06 -18.37
N LYS A 148 -11.90 4.10 -19.40
CA LYS A 148 -12.09 3.19 -20.53
C LYS A 148 -11.59 1.80 -20.14
N PRO A 149 -12.39 0.72 -20.28
CA PRO A 149 -11.86 -0.64 -20.16
C PRO A 149 -10.68 -0.81 -21.12
N PHE A 150 -9.52 -1.12 -20.60
CA PHE A 150 -8.30 -1.09 -21.41
C PHE A 150 -7.28 -2.15 -20.97
N VAL A 151 -7.19 -3.22 -21.74
CA VAL A 151 -6.08 -4.16 -21.62
C VAL A 151 -4.84 -3.60 -22.33
N ASN A 152 -3.68 -3.76 -21.76
CA ASN A 152 -2.48 -3.08 -22.23
C ASN A 152 -1.27 -4.00 -22.32
N ALA A 153 -0.33 -3.63 -23.21
CA ALA A 153 0.88 -4.38 -23.46
C ALA A 153 1.87 -4.28 -22.27
N LEU A 154 1.86 -3.17 -21.53
CA LEU A 154 2.77 -2.99 -20.39
C LEU A 154 2.53 -4.05 -19.32
N PHE A 155 1.27 -4.29 -18.94
CA PHE A 155 0.93 -5.35 -18.00
C PHE A 155 1.13 -6.74 -18.59
N TYR A 156 0.90 -6.90 -19.90
CA TYR A 156 1.20 -8.15 -20.57
C TYR A 156 2.70 -8.49 -20.55
N GLU A 157 3.57 -7.51 -20.79
CA GLU A 157 5.02 -7.64 -20.64
C GLU A 157 5.45 -7.89 -19.18
N ASP A 158 4.65 -7.43 -18.22
CA ASP A 158 4.81 -7.72 -16.80
C ASP A 158 4.17 -9.09 -16.41
N ASN A 159 3.92 -9.98 -17.37
CA ASN A 159 3.36 -11.32 -17.21
C ASN A 159 1.92 -11.35 -16.63
N ILE A 160 1.13 -10.32 -16.92
CA ILE A 160 -0.31 -10.29 -16.63
C ILE A 160 -1.08 -10.45 -17.94
N ASP A 161 -1.66 -11.62 -18.17
CA ASP A 161 -2.37 -11.91 -19.39
C ASP A 161 -3.61 -11.02 -19.57
N TYR A 162 -4.07 -10.87 -20.84
CA TYR A 162 -5.20 -10.01 -21.17
C TYR A 162 -6.52 -10.45 -20.52
N GLN A 163 -6.68 -11.74 -20.24
CA GLN A 163 -7.88 -12.24 -19.57
C GLN A 163 -7.88 -11.81 -18.10
N THR A 164 -6.75 -11.94 -17.42
CA THR A 164 -6.56 -11.44 -16.06
C THR A 164 -6.81 -9.94 -15.97
N GLN A 165 -6.25 -9.15 -16.90
CA GLN A 165 -6.48 -7.71 -16.92
C GLN A 165 -7.99 -7.37 -17.01
N LYS A 166 -8.76 -8.10 -17.82
CA LYS A 166 -10.22 -7.93 -17.91
C LYS A 166 -10.92 -8.35 -16.61
N GLU A 167 -10.52 -9.47 -16.03
CA GLU A 167 -11.09 -9.99 -14.79
C GLU A 167 -10.86 -9.07 -13.59
N PHE A 168 -9.74 -8.34 -13.59
CA PHE A 168 -9.41 -7.32 -12.59
C PHE A 168 -9.84 -5.91 -13.00
N GLU A 169 -10.65 -5.79 -14.06
CA GLU A 169 -11.28 -4.54 -14.50
C GLU A 169 -10.27 -3.43 -14.81
N VAL A 170 -9.08 -3.81 -15.31
CA VAL A 170 -8.05 -2.84 -15.69
C VAL A 170 -8.60 -1.90 -16.74
N GLY A 171 -8.43 -0.62 -16.50
CA GLY A 171 -8.91 0.43 -17.40
C GLY A 171 -7.83 1.47 -17.66
N TYR A 172 -8.25 2.59 -18.25
CA TYR A 172 -7.40 3.72 -18.57
C TYR A 172 -8.11 5.04 -18.29
N ASP A 173 -7.46 5.88 -17.53
CA ASP A 173 -7.84 7.26 -17.28
C ASP A 173 -7.08 8.18 -18.24
N GLY A 174 -7.82 8.84 -19.13
CA GLY A 174 -7.25 9.76 -20.12
C GLY A 174 -6.76 11.07 -19.52
N ASP A 175 -7.34 11.50 -18.42
CA ASP A 175 -7.01 12.79 -17.80
C ASP A 175 -5.67 12.74 -17.07
N SER A 176 -5.44 11.68 -16.30
CA SER A 176 -4.17 11.47 -15.59
C SER A 176 -3.12 10.68 -16.39
N ASN A 177 -3.47 10.19 -17.60
CA ASN A 177 -2.63 9.32 -18.42
C ASN A 177 -2.13 8.08 -17.67
N ARG A 178 -3.07 7.34 -17.03
CA ARG A 178 -2.75 6.19 -16.18
C ARG A 178 -3.62 4.98 -16.49
N TYR A 179 -3.05 3.80 -16.37
CA TYR A 179 -3.84 2.57 -16.27
C TYR A 179 -4.50 2.54 -14.89
N THR A 180 -5.78 2.20 -14.85
CA THR A 180 -6.57 2.15 -13.61
C THR A 180 -6.70 0.73 -13.09
N ILE A 181 -6.58 0.58 -11.78
CA ILE A 181 -6.73 -0.66 -11.04
C ILE A 181 -7.79 -0.41 -9.97
N PRO A 182 -9.03 -0.92 -10.15
CA PRO A 182 -10.05 -0.81 -9.13
C PRO A 182 -9.66 -1.57 -7.85
N ILE A 183 -9.84 -0.92 -6.72
CA ILE A 183 -9.60 -1.50 -5.39
C ILE A 183 -10.96 -1.86 -4.80
N ARG A 184 -11.12 -3.14 -4.44
CA ARG A 184 -12.36 -3.67 -3.90
C ARG A 184 -12.19 -4.22 -2.49
N SER A 185 -13.23 -4.03 -1.66
CA SER A 185 -13.32 -4.62 -0.32
C SER A 185 -13.38 -6.17 -0.40
N GLU A 186 -13.31 -6.84 0.75
CA GLU A 186 -13.52 -8.30 0.85
C GLU A 186 -14.92 -8.75 0.40
N LEU A 187 -15.90 -7.83 0.40
CA LEU A 187 -17.26 -8.08 -0.08
C LEU A 187 -17.43 -7.79 -1.59
N GLY A 188 -16.40 -7.21 -2.23
CA GLY A 188 -16.42 -6.86 -3.63
C GLY A 188 -16.85 -5.42 -3.93
N ASP A 189 -17.20 -4.62 -2.91
CA ASP A 189 -17.55 -3.21 -3.11
C ASP A 189 -16.34 -2.41 -3.58
N LEU A 190 -16.56 -1.49 -4.52
CA LEU A 190 -15.53 -0.57 -4.96
C LEU A 190 -15.22 0.42 -3.83
N VAL A 191 -13.94 0.54 -3.44
CA VAL A 191 -13.50 1.39 -2.31
C VAL A 191 -12.36 2.32 -2.68
N GLY A 192 -11.88 2.27 -3.91
CA GLY A 192 -10.85 3.16 -4.43
C GLY A 192 -10.42 2.78 -5.84
N VAL A 193 -9.58 3.61 -6.46
CA VAL A 193 -8.98 3.32 -7.75
C VAL A 193 -7.51 3.75 -7.72
N LYS A 194 -6.61 2.81 -7.98
CA LYS A 194 -5.17 3.07 -8.11
C LYS A 194 -4.81 3.31 -9.56
N GLY A 195 -3.97 4.29 -9.84
CA GLY A 195 -3.50 4.63 -11.17
C GLY A 195 -2.02 4.27 -11.35
N ARG A 196 -1.68 3.49 -12.37
CA ARG A 196 -0.31 3.20 -12.80
C ARG A 196 0.06 4.09 -13.98
N HIS A 197 1.17 4.82 -13.88
CA HIS A 197 1.65 5.66 -14.97
C HIS A 197 1.71 4.90 -16.30
N PHE A 198 1.26 5.54 -17.39
CA PHE A 198 1.19 4.91 -18.70
C PHE A 198 2.56 4.44 -19.21
N ASP A 199 3.59 5.28 -19.04
CA ASP A 199 4.94 4.94 -19.48
C ASP A 199 5.66 4.04 -18.47
N ARG A 200 6.48 3.14 -18.96
CA ARG A 200 7.37 2.31 -18.14
C ARG A 200 8.45 3.18 -17.49
N ASN A 201 9.01 4.13 -18.23
CA ASN A 201 9.97 5.10 -17.75
C ASN A 201 9.22 6.37 -17.29
N VAL A 202 8.92 6.42 -16.01
CA VAL A 202 8.18 7.54 -15.42
C VAL A 202 9.04 8.81 -15.47
N PRO A 203 8.52 9.96 -15.97
CA PRO A 203 9.25 11.20 -15.95
C PRO A 203 9.70 11.62 -14.55
N LYS A 204 10.82 12.34 -14.48
CA LYS A 204 11.31 12.84 -13.19
C LYS A 204 10.28 13.80 -12.57
N GLY A 205 9.89 13.53 -11.34
CA GLY A 205 8.89 14.32 -10.61
C GLY A 205 7.46 13.77 -10.72
N GLU A 206 7.25 12.67 -11.45
CA GLU A 206 5.98 11.96 -11.49
C GLU A 206 6.08 10.63 -10.73
N CYS A 207 4.94 10.19 -10.15
CA CYS A 207 4.87 8.92 -9.44
C CYS A 207 4.47 7.78 -10.36
N LYS A 208 5.10 6.63 -10.16
CA LYS A 208 4.74 5.40 -10.86
C LYS A 208 3.29 4.98 -10.55
N TYR A 209 2.88 5.09 -9.29
CA TYR A 209 1.53 4.79 -8.81
C TYR A 209 0.99 5.95 -7.99
N ILE A 210 -0.30 6.25 -8.16
CA ILE A 210 -1.07 7.19 -7.32
C ILE A 210 -2.46 6.59 -7.04
N TYR A 211 -3.17 7.07 -6.03
CA TYR A 211 -4.60 6.81 -5.91
C TYR A 211 -5.37 7.92 -6.65
N ILE A 212 -6.09 7.53 -7.72
CA ILE A 212 -6.99 8.43 -8.44
C ILE A 212 -8.25 8.64 -7.61
N GLU A 213 -8.79 7.56 -7.04
CA GLU A 213 -9.82 7.60 -6.03
C GLU A 213 -9.24 7.13 -4.71
N PRO A 214 -9.33 7.93 -3.64
CA PRO A 214 -8.70 7.62 -2.35
C PRO A 214 -9.20 6.31 -1.76
N CYS A 215 -8.30 5.63 -1.07
CA CYS A 215 -8.55 4.29 -0.53
C CYS A 215 -7.90 4.13 0.84
N ALA A 216 -8.64 3.59 1.80
CA ALA A 216 -8.09 3.16 3.09
C ALA A 216 -7.32 1.84 2.93
N LYS A 217 -6.16 1.88 2.27
CA LYS A 217 -5.39 0.69 1.88
C LYS A 217 -5.03 -0.22 3.07
N SER A 218 -4.82 0.35 4.26
CA SER A 218 -4.53 -0.40 5.49
C SER A 218 -5.66 -1.35 5.93
N LYS A 219 -6.87 -1.19 5.36
CA LYS A 219 -8.05 -2.00 5.66
C LYS A 219 -8.42 -2.99 4.56
N ILE A 220 -7.58 -3.12 3.54
CA ILE A 220 -7.88 -3.90 2.35
C ILE A 220 -6.79 -4.92 2.11
N LEU A 221 -7.19 -6.12 1.73
CA LEU A 221 -6.32 -7.06 1.04
C LEU A 221 -6.78 -7.12 -0.42
N TYR A 222 -5.95 -6.57 -1.31
CA TYR A 222 -6.28 -6.55 -2.73
C TYR A 222 -6.50 -7.95 -3.28
N GLY A 223 -7.54 -8.11 -4.07
CA GLY A 223 -7.92 -9.38 -4.69
C GLY A 223 -8.71 -10.32 -3.79
N LEU A 224 -8.82 -10.08 -2.47
CA LEU A 224 -9.42 -11.01 -1.52
C LEU A 224 -10.83 -11.44 -1.93
N TYR A 225 -11.72 -10.51 -2.31
CA TYR A 225 -13.09 -10.82 -2.72
C TYR A 225 -13.17 -11.87 -3.83
N LYS A 226 -12.18 -11.88 -4.73
CA LYS A 226 -12.09 -12.79 -5.87
C LYS A 226 -11.39 -14.09 -5.52
N THR A 227 -10.42 -14.05 -4.61
CA THR A 227 -9.52 -15.18 -4.32
C THR A 227 -10.03 -16.11 -3.20
N ILE A 228 -10.98 -15.66 -2.35
CA ILE A 228 -11.53 -16.44 -1.23
C ILE A 228 -11.92 -17.89 -1.61
N PRO A 229 -12.65 -18.18 -2.73
CA PRO A 229 -13.02 -19.53 -3.07
C PRO A 229 -11.81 -20.45 -3.33
N TYR A 230 -10.75 -19.87 -3.90
CA TYR A 230 -9.51 -20.60 -4.20
C TYR A 230 -8.65 -20.79 -2.95
N ILE A 231 -8.59 -19.80 -2.08
CA ILE A 231 -7.92 -19.87 -0.77
C ILE A 231 -8.53 -21.00 0.06
N LYS A 232 -9.86 -21.02 0.18
CA LYS A 232 -10.57 -22.07 0.92
C LYS A 232 -10.35 -23.47 0.32
N ARG A 233 -10.30 -23.57 -1.02
CA ARG A 233 -10.07 -24.84 -1.71
C ARG A 233 -8.65 -25.37 -1.53
N THR A 234 -7.66 -24.48 -1.55
CA THR A 234 -6.23 -24.85 -1.45
C THR A 234 -5.76 -25.00 0.00
N GLY A 235 -6.49 -24.42 0.97
CA GLY A 235 -6.09 -24.36 2.37
C GLY A 235 -4.90 -23.46 2.65
N LYS A 236 -4.54 -22.57 1.71
CA LYS A 236 -3.40 -21.66 1.84
C LYS A 236 -3.61 -20.35 1.08
N VAL A 237 -2.96 -19.28 1.56
CA VAL A 237 -2.96 -17.96 0.94
C VAL A 237 -1.54 -17.46 0.75
N TYR A 238 -1.24 -16.93 -0.45
CA TYR A 238 -0.03 -16.18 -0.71
C TYR A 238 -0.29 -14.69 -0.43
N VAL A 239 0.56 -14.08 0.38
CA VAL A 239 0.46 -12.66 0.74
C VAL A 239 1.63 -11.92 0.09
N ALA A 240 1.34 -11.09 -0.90
CA ALA A 240 2.31 -10.30 -1.64
C ALA A 240 2.21 -8.81 -1.29
N GLU A 241 3.16 -7.99 -1.76
CA GLU A 241 3.17 -6.56 -1.47
C GLU A 241 2.29 -5.74 -2.43
N SER A 242 2.25 -6.11 -3.71
CA SER A 242 1.64 -5.28 -4.76
C SER A 242 0.42 -5.91 -5.42
N GLU A 243 -0.48 -5.06 -5.93
CA GLU A 243 -1.62 -5.48 -6.75
C GLU A 243 -1.17 -6.19 -8.03
N LYS A 244 -0.01 -5.76 -8.57
CA LYS A 244 0.62 -6.39 -9.73
C LYS A 244 0.91 -7.87 -9.46
N ALA A 245 1.48 -8.19 -8.31
CA ALA A 245 1.81 -9.55 -7.92
C ALA A 245 0.58 -10.47 -7.88
N VAL A 246 -0.55 -9.98 -7.37
CA VAL A 246 -1.81 -10.76 -7.37
C VAL A 246 -2.28 -11.05 -8.79
N MET A 247 -2.23 -10.08 -9.69
CA MET A 247 -2.62 -10.27 -11.09
C MET A 247 -1.66 -11.20 -11.84
N GLN A 248 -0.35 -11.12 -11.57
CA GLN A 248 0.66 -12.05 -12.10
C GLN A 248 0.36 -13.47 -11.67
N LEU A 249 0.19 -13.68 -10.36
CA LEU A 249 -0.12 -15.01 -9.80
C LEU A 249 -1.44 -15.56 -10.36
N TRP A 250 -2.45 -14.72 -10.53
CA TRP A 250 -3.69 -15.12 -11.18
C TRP A 250 -3.48 -15.61 -12.60
N SER A 251 -2.62 -14.93 -13.37
CA SER A 251 -2.24 -15.32 -14.74
C SER A 251 -1.48 -16.65 -14.78
N TYR A 252 -0.69 -16.96 -13.73
CA TYR A 252 0.04 -18.23 -13.60
C TYR A 252 -0.84 -19.38 -13.09
N GLY A 253 -2.10 -19.12 -12.73
CA GLY A 253 -3.02 -20.09 -12.15
C GLY A 253 -3.00 -20.18 -10.63
N TYR A 254 -2.17 -19.39 -9.95
CA TYR A 254 -2.12 -19.26 -8.48
C TYR A 254 -3.18 -18.27 -8.01
N ARG A 255 -4.45 -18.70 -8.02
CA ARG A 255 -5.61 -17.82 -7.75
C ARG A 255 -5.91 -17.62 -6.26
N ASN A 256 -5.02 -18.01 -5.38
CA ASN A 256 -5.14 -17.92 -3.93
C ASN A 256 -4.15 -16.91 -3.33
N ALA A 257 -3.96 -15.78 -4.02
CA ALA A 257 -3.06 -14.71 -3.60
C ALA A 257 -3.84 -13.43 -3.27
N VAL A 258 -3.30 -12.66 -2.31
CA VAL A 258 -3.76 -11.32 -1.92
C VAL A 258 -2.58 -10.38 -1.79
N SER A 259 -2.81 -9.06 -1.84
CA SER A 259 -1.73 -8.12 -1.50
C SER A 259 -2.12 -7.09 -0.44
N THR A 260 -1.10 -6.59 0.25
CA THR A 260 -1.20 -5.56 1.28
C THR A 260 -1.26 -4.14 0.69
N GLY A 261 -0.91 -4.00 -0.59
CA GLY A 261 -0.82 -2.71 -1.27
C GLY A 261 0.41 -1.87 -0.91
N GLY A 262 1.43 -2.48 -0.27
CA GLY A 262 2.70 -1.88 0.12
C GLY A 262 3.44 -2.74 1.13
N LYS A 263 4.61 -2.30 1.60
CA LYS A 263 5.49 -3.05 2.51
C LYS A 263 4.91 -3.23 3.92
N GLU A 264 4.06 -2.31 4.35
CA GLU A 264 3.44 -2.37 5.68
C GLU A 264 2.22 -3.30 5.67
N LEU A 265 2.19 -4.24 6.61
CA LEU A 265 1.04 -5.09 6.90
C LEU A 265 0.33 -4.55 8.15
N SER A 266 -0.84 -3.96 7.99
CA SER A 266 -1.60 -3.38 9.11
C SER A 266 -2.19 -4.46 10.03
N GLN A 267 -2.56 -4.06 11.25
CA GLN A 267 -3.25 -4.97 12.18
C GLN A 267 -4.60 -5.46 11.63
N TYR A 268 -5.32 -4.60 10.90
CA TYR A 268 -6.57 -4.97 10.26
C TYR A 268 -6.36 -6.02 9.15
N GLN A 269 -5.34 -5.84 8.32
CA GLN A 269 -4.98 -6.81 7.28
C GLN A 269 -4.57 -8.16 7.89
N ILE A 270 -3.82 -8.14 9.02
CA ILE A 270 -3.51 -9.37 9.78
C ILE A 270 -4.79 -10.06 10.22
N GLN A 271 -5.75 -9.34 10.78
CA GLN A 271 -7.04 -9.92 11.19
C GLN A 271 -7.83 -10.52 10.01
N LEU A 272 -7.81 -9.84 8.84
CA LEU A 272 -8.42 -10.39 7.62
C LEU A 272 -7.78 -11.72 7.20
N ILE A 273 -6.44 -11.79 7.20
CA ILE A 273 -5.69 -12.99 6.84
C ILE A 273 -5.98 -14.13 7.85
N VAL A 274 -5.94 -13.80 9.15
CA VAL A 274 -6.21 -14.77 10.23
C VAL A 274 -7.62 -15.37 10.12
N ARG A 275 -8.61 -14.54 9.80
CA ARG A 275 -10.02 -14.99 9.59
C ARG A 275 -10.19 -16.00 8.45
N LEU A 276 -9.23 -16.09 7.51
CA LEU A 276 -9.27 -17.10 6.45
C LEU A 276 -9.09 -18.52 7.00
N GLY A 277 -8.41 -18.70 8.14
CA GLY A 277 -8.21 -19.99 8.80
C GLY A 277 -7.39 -20.99 7.97
N VAL A 278 -6.40 -20.50 7.21
CA VAL A 278 -5.57 -21.29 6.29
C VAL A 278 -4.08 -21.05 6.54
N GLU A 279 -3.22 -21.86 5.94
CA GLU A 279 -1.77 -21.62 5.94
C GLU A 279 -1.45 -20.31 5.23
N ILE A 280 -0.56 -19.50 5.84
CA ILE A 280 -0.13 -18.21 5.32
C ILE A 280 1.27 -18.38 4.72
N ILE A 281 1.45 -17.95 3.47
CA ILE A 281 2.75 -17.95 2.79
C ILE A 281 3.06 -16.50 2.42
N LEU A 282 4.02 -15.90 3.11
CA LEU A 282 4.50 -14.55 2.83
C LEU A 282 5.40 -14.59 1.57
N ALA A 283 5.00 -13.87 0.53
CA ALA A 283 5.72 -13.74 -0.74
C ALA A 283 6.12 -12.27 -0.90
N LEU A 284 7.04 -11.83 -0.03
CA LEU A 284 7.53 -10.46 0.04
C LEU A 284 8.66 -10.23 -0.98
N ASP A 285 8.96 -8.98 -1.28
CA ASP A 285 10.01 -8.62 -2.21
C ASP A 285 11.41 -9.01 -1.67
N LYS A 286 12.38 -9.16 -2.57
CA LYS A 286 13.74 -9.68 -2.26
C LYS A 286 14.50 -8.82 -1.24
N ASP A 287 14.16 -7.54 -1.12
CA ASP A 287 14.82 -6.60 -0.21
C ASP A 287 14.40 -6.75 1.26
N VAL A 288 13.42 -7.62 1.55
CA VAL A 288 12.97 -7.92 2.93
C VAL A 288 13.89 -8.96 3.57
N GLU A 289 14.53 -8.58 4.68
CA GLU A 289 15.44 -9.47 5.41
C GLU A 289 14.69 -10.53 6.24
N LYS A 290 15.33 -11.69 6.49
CA LYS A 290 14.74 -12.76 7.32
C LYS A 290 14.30 -12.27 8.70
N THR A 291 15.04 -11.37 9.31
CA THR A 291 14.74 -10.76 10.61
C THR A 291 13.43 -9.96 10.57
N GLU A 292 13.16 -9.24 9.49
CA GLU A 292 11.92 -8.49 9.30
C GLU A 292 10.72 -9.42 9.10
N ILE A 293 10.93 -10.53 8.39
CA ILE A 293 9.89 -11.56 8.21
C ILE A 293 9.54 -12.21 9.55
N GLU A 294 10.54 -12.48 10.40
CA GLU A 294 10.33 -13.00 11.76
C GLU A 294 9.57 -12.01 12.63
N GLU A 295 9.95 -10.72 12.61
CA GLU A 295 9.26 -9.64 13.32
C GLU A 295 7.81 -9.51 12.85
N LEU A 296 7.58 -9.53 11.52
CA LEU A 296 6.25 -9.50 10.95
C LEU A 296 5.42 -10.70 11.41
N SER A 297 6.01 -11.90 11.41
CA SER A 297 5.33 -13.12 11.85
C SER A 297 4.92 -13.07 13.32
N SER A 298 5.69 -12.38 14.15
CA SER A 298 5.40 -12.24 15.61
C SER A 298 4.12 -11.43 15.87
N ARG A 299 3.66 -10.63 14.92
CA ARG A 299 2.42 -9.84 15.02
C ARG A 299 1.16 -10.68 14.82
N PHE A 300 1.29 -11.89 14.30
CA PHE A 300 0.16 -12.81 14.17
C PHE A 300 -0.09 -13.55 15.49
N PRO A 301 -1.36 -13.92 15.79
CA PRO A 301 -1.69 -14.73 16.96
C PRO A 301 -0.99 -16.10 16.97
N ASP A 302 -0.84 -16.69 18.15
CA ASP A 302 -0.29 -18.04 18.31
C ASP A 302 -1.16 -19.10 17.63
N GLY A 303 -0.54 -20.19 17.17
CA GLY A 303 -1.20 -21.34 16.57
C GLY A 303 -1.50 -21.22 15.08
N ILE A 304 -1.06 -20.17 14.41
CA ILE A 304 -1.20 -20.00 12.97
C ILE A 304 0.06 -20.49 12.27
N SER A 305 -0.11 -21.33 11.22
CA SER A 305 1.00 -21.79 10.41
C SER A 305 1.42 -20.71 9.41
N ILE A 306 2.63 -20.19 9.59
CA ILE A 306 3.21 -19.13 8.75
C ILE A 306 4.46 -19.65 8.06
N TYR A 307 4.50 -19.48 6.77
CA TYR A 307 5.61 -19.78 5.88
C TYR A 307 6.02 -18.51 5.13
N TYR A 308 7.22 -18.51 4.57
CA TYR A 308 7.70 -17.43 3.70
C TYR A 308 8.48 -18.01 2.53
N ILE A 309 8.47 -17.27 1.43
CA ILE A 309 9.31 -17.52 0.27
C ILE A 309 10.60 -16.72 0.45
N TYR A 310 11.74 -17.38 0.28
CA TYR A 310 13.04 -16.73 0.38
C TYR A 310 13.98 -17.24 -0.72
N ASP A 311 14.56 -16.31 -1.48
CA ASP A 311 15.48 -16.61 -2.57
C ASP A 311 16.87 -16.99 -2.05
N GLU A 312 17.00 -18.20 -1.47
CA GLU A 312 18.28 -18.73 -1.00
C GLU A 312 19.24 -19.09 -2.14
N ASP A 313 18.66 -19.45 -3.28
CA ASP A 313 19.42 -19.85 -4.48
C ASP A 313 19.96 -18.64 -5.27
N GLY A 314 19.51 -17.43 -4.96
CA GLY A 314 19.94 -16.20 -5.62
C GLY A 314 19.49 -16.09 -7.07
N ILE A 315 18.31 -16.63 -7.40
CA ILE A 315 17.77 -16.63 -8.78
C ILE A 315 17.09 -15.32 -9.18
N LEU A 316 16.67 -14.51 -8.20
CA LEU A 316 16.06 -13.21 -8.44
C LEU A 316 17.14 -12.14 -8.67
N ASP A 317 16.86 -11.21 -9.58
CA ASP A 317 17.67 -10.01 -9.76
C ASP A 317 17.48 -9.02 -8.58
N GLU A 318 18.36 -7.99 -8.46
CA GLU A 318 18.42 -7.09 -7.29
C GLU A 318 17.09 -6.36 -6.96
N LYS A 319 16.25 -6.12 -7.97
CA LYS A 319 14.97 -5.41 -7.83
C LYS A 319 13.78 -6.21 -8.33
N GLU A 320 13.95 -7.52 -8.45
CA GLU A 320 12.92 -8.40 -8.97
C GLU A 320 12.05 -8.92 -7.82
N SER A 321 10.74 -8.81 -8.00
CA SER A 321 9.78 -9.46 -7.10
C SER A 321 9.72 -10.96 -7.39
N PRO A 322 9.46 -11.81 -6.41
CA PRO A 322 9.30 -13.26 -6.61
C PRO A 322 8.28 -13.63 -7.69
N THR A 323 7.31 -12.75 -7.95
CA THR A 323 6.22 -12.97 -8.92
C THR A 323 6.52 -12.44 -10.32
N ASP A 324 7.61 -11.71 -10.55
CA ASP A 324 7.87 -11.05 -11.84
C ASP A 324 8.15 -12.03 -12.99
N ASN A 325 8.59 -13.27 -12.67
CA ASN A 325 8.84 -14.30 -13.66
C ASN A 325 8.14 -15.62 -13.26
N PRO A 326 7.32 -16.23 -14.12
CA PRO A 326 6.58 -17.45 -13.79
C PRO A 326 7.48 -18.65 -13.50
N ASP A 327 8.58 -18.83 -14.24
CA ASP A 327 9.49 -19.98 -14.04
C ASP A 327 10.25 -19.84 -12.70
N LYS A 328 10.69 -18.61 -12.37
CA LYS A 328 11.32 -18.32 -11.07
C LYS A 328 10.31 -18.50 -9.92
N TRP A 329 9.08 -18.05 -10.11
CA TRP A 329 8.00 -18.27 -9.13
C TRP A 329 7.76 -19.76 -8.86
N GLU A 330 7.64 -20.59 -9.91
CA GLU A 330 7.46 -22.02 -9.75
C GLU A 330 8.65 -22.68 -9.02
N HIS A 331 9.87 -22.26 -9.34
CA HIS A 331 11.06 -22.73 -8.64
C HIS A 331 11.01 -22.39 -7.15
N LEU A 332 10.73 -21.12 -6.82
CA LEU A 332 10.67 -20.64 -5.44
C LEU A 332 9.57 -21.36 -4.64
N VAL A 333 8.38 -21.51 -5.20
CA VAL A 333 7.27 -22.21 -4.54
C VAL A 333 7.60 -23.68 -4.30
N LYS A 334 8.38 -24.30 -5.18
CA LYS A 334 8.74 -25.71 -5.06
C LYS A 334 9.89 -25.96 -4.08
N ASN A 335 10.87 -25.06 -4.00
CA ASN A 335 12.14 -25.33 -3.34
C ASN A 335 12.42 -24.39 -2.15
N ASN A 336 11.83 -23.18 -2.13
CA ASN A 336 12.25 -22.08 -1.27
C ASN A 336 11.13 -21.56 -0.35
N ILE A 337 10.22 -22.45 0.08
CA ILE A 337 9.22 -22.14 1.11
C ILE A 337 9.73 -22.67 2.45
N TYR A 338 9.86 -21.77 3.42
CA TYR A 338 10.36 -22.07 4.75
C TYR A 338 9.28 -21.81 5.80
N LYS A 339 9.21 -22.67 6.82
CA LYS A 339 8.29 -22.49 7.93
C LYS A 339 8.93 -21.56 8.96
N ILE A 340 8.19 -20.55 9.40
CA ILE A 340 8.59 -19.70 10.52
C ILE A 340 7.97 -20.25 11.80
N ARG A 341 6.70 -20.63 11.70
CA ARG A 341 5.90 -20.93 12.90
C ARG A 341 4.86 -22.00 12.65
#